data_c5b851db918186546c57e0cb27f06834
#
_entry.id   c5b851db918186546c57e0cb27f06834
#
_cell.length_a   1.000
_cell.length_b   1.000
_cell.length_c   1.000
_cell.angle_alpha   90.00
_cell.angle_beta   90.00
_cell.angle_gamma   90.00
#
_symmetry.space_group_name_H-M   'P 1'
#
loop_
_entity.id
_entity.type
_entity.pdbx_description
1 polymer ?
#
loop_
_entity_poly.entity_id
_entity_poly.type
_entity_poly.pdbx_seq_one_letter_code
_entity_poly.pdbx_strand_id
1 'polypeptide(L)'
;DKFRGAKNEKFEKKNWSSMMIMNNSLCNRLTPEYVNEASGLELHQFKWLPNDDAIGTLDLEWNWLVGEYDYNPNAKNVHWTLGGPYFEDYARSDYADEWFDIYYDTIRIDLK
;
A
#
# COMPACT_ATOMS: atom_id res chain seq x y z
N ASP A 1 6.32 13.40 8.32
CA ASP A 1 5.72 12.39 9.17
C ASP A 1 4.54 11.74 8.46
N LYS A 2 4.33 10.46 8.71
CA LYS A 2 3.20 9.68 8.21
C LYS A 2 2.43 9.07 9.36
N PHE A 3 1.28 8.55 9.05
CA PHE A 3 0.44 7.80 9.97
C PHE A 3 0.29 8.50 11.32
N ARG A 4 -0.46 9.60 11.32
CA ARG A 4 -0.79 10.41 12.52
C ARG A 4 0.45 10.97 13.23
N GLY A 5 1.45 11.37 12.49
CA GLY A 5 2.66 11.99 13.02
C GLY A 5 3.75 11.02 13.48
N ALA A 6 3.58 9.72 13.27
CA ALA A 6 4.63 8.76 13.55
C ALA A 6 5.86 9.03 12.68
N LYS A 7 7.06 8.82 13.24
CA LYS A 7 8.29 8.95 12.49
C LYS A 7 8.33 7.94 11.35
N ASN A 8 8.78 8.42 10.20
CA ASN A 8 8.93 7.61 9.02
C ASN A 8 10.25 7.92 8.34
N GLU A 9 11.00 6.90 7.99
CA GLU A 9 12.27 7.07 7.30
C GLU A 9 12.05 7.47 5.85
N LYS A 10 12.87 8.39 5.34
CA LYS A 10 12.90 8.68 3.91
C LYS A 10 13.66 7.58 3.20
N PHE A 11 13.02 6.96 2.21
CA PHE A 11 13.67 5.97 1.37
C PHE A 11 13.12 6.06 -0.05
N GLU A 12 13.90 5.59 -1.01
CA GLU A 12 13.48 5.47 -2.40
C GLU A 12 12.35 4.45 -2.54
N LYS A 13 11.59 4.53 -3.63
CA LYS A 13 10.50 3.61 -3.98
C LYS A 13 9.38 3.60 -2.93
N LYS A 14 9.16 4.73 -2.30
CA LYS A 14 8.11 4.91 -1.31
C LYS A 14 6.73 4.61 -1.92
N ASN A 15 5.94 3.80 -1.22
CA ASN A 15 4.61 3.33 -1.64
C ASN A 15 4.61 2.36 -2.84
N TRP A 16 5.75 1.98 -3.38
CA TRP A 16 5.79 1.03 -4.51
C TRP A 16 5.31 -0.35 -4.10
N SER A 17 5.60 -0.78 -2.87
CA SER A 17 5.18 -2.08 -2.35
C SER A 17 3.73 -2.16 -1.89
N SER A 18 2.95 -1.08 -2.03
CA SER A 18 1.54 -1.05 -1.62
C SER A 18 0.66 -1.88 -2.56
N MET A 19 1.05 -2.01 -3.81
CA MET A 19 0.39 -2.84 -4.81
C MET A 19 1.45 -3.46 -5.71
N MET A 20 1.52 -4.78 -5.75
CA MET A 20 2.54 -5.51 -6.51
C MET A 20 1.94 -6.68 -7.26
N ILE A 21 2.42 -6.89 -8.48
CA ILE A 21 2.24 -8.13 -9.22
C ILE A 21 3.64 -8.72 -9.40
N MET A 22 3.82 -9.96 -8.95
CA MET A 22 5.14 -10.59 -8.88
C MET A 22 5.24 -11.74 -9.87
N ASN A 23 6.33 -11.72 -10.66
CA ASN A 23 6.73 -12.91 -11.40
C ASN A 23 7.51 -13.83 -10.43
N ASN A 24 6.83 -14.82 -9.90
CA ASN A 24 7.39 -15.66 -8.85
C ASN A 24 8.66 -16.39 -9.26
N SER A 25 8.85 -16.66 -10.55
CA SER A 25 10.06 -17.32 -11.05
C SER A 25 11.32 -16.43 -10.88
N LEU A 26 11.15 -15.13 -10.72
CA LEU A 26 12.24 -14.17 -10.49
C LEU A 26 12.38 -13.75 -9.02
N CYS A 27 11.60 -14.33 -8.12
CA CYS A 27 11.57 -13.96 -6.71
C CYS A 27 12.28 -14.98 -5.81
N ASN A 28 13.22 -15.75 -6.36
CA ASN A 28 13.87 -16.87 -5.66
C ASN A 28 14.71 -16.44 -4.47
N ARG A 29 15.15 -15.19 -4.39
CA ARG A 29 15.91 -14.67 -3.24
C ARG A 29 15.03 -14.42 -2.03
N LEU A 30 13.72 -14.34 -2.17
CA LEU A 30 12.79 -14.14 -1.05
C LEU A 30 12.55 -15.47 -0.32
N THR A 31 13.60 -15.99 0.28
CA THR A 31 13.53 -17.14 1.19
C THR A 31 13.19 -16.67 2.61
N PRO A 32 12.63 -17.53 3.48
CA PRO A 32 12.42 -17.17 4.87
C PRO A 32 13.70 -16.66 5.56
N GLU A 33 14.84 -17.30 5.31
CA GLU A 33 16.13 -16.91 5.86
C GLU A 33 16.52 -15.50 5.41
N TYR A 34 16.45 -15.22 4.12
CA TYR A 34 16.77 -13.90 3.58
C TYR A 34 15.86 -12.81 4.17
N VAL A 35 14.55 -13.05 4.19
CA VAL A 35 13.59 -12.06 4.72
C VAL A 35 13.82 -11.79 6.20
N ASN A 36 14.21 -12.78 6.98
CA ASN A 36 14.49 -12.62 8.40
C ASN A 36 15.80 -11.88 8.69
N GLU A 37 16.76 -11.93 7.77
CA GLU A 37 18.08 -11.29 7.94
C GLU A 37 18.19 -9.91 7.28
N ALA A 38 17.47 -9.70 6.17
CA ALA A 38 17.52 -8.45 5.42
C ALA A 38 16.92 -7.28 6.21
N SER A 39 17.47 -6.08 5.99
CA SER A 39 16.89 -4.87 6.56
C SER A 39 15.55 -4.53 5.91
N GLY A 40 14.68 -3.80 6.62
CA GLY A 40 13.43 -3.31 6.06
C GLY A 40 13.64 -2.46 4.80
N LEU A 41 14.67 -1.61 4.79
CA LEU A 41 15.00 -0.80 3.60
C LEU A 41 15.39 -1.67 2.40
N GLU A 42 16.21 -2.69 2.63
CA GLU A 42 16.61 -3.62 1.57
C GLU A 42 15.40 -4.32 0.95
N LEU A 43 14.48 -4.79 1.78
CA LEU A 43 13.24 -5.44 1.32
C LEU A 43 12.34 -4.45 0.57
N HIS A 44 12.11 -3.28 1.12
CA HIS A 44 11.23 -2.26 0.53
C HIS A 44 11.78 -1.63 -0.75
N GLN A 45 13.08 -1.60 -0.93
CA GLN A 45 13.71 -1.09 -2.13
C GLN A 45 13.91 -2.15 -3.21
N PHE A 46 13.40 -3.36 -2.99
CA PHE A 46 13.50 -4.49 -3.93
C PHE A 46 14.94 -4.87 -4.27
N LYS A 47 15.86 -4.76 -3.31
CA LYS A 47 17.28 -5.12 -3.50
C LYS A 47 17.50 -6.62 -3.71
N TRP A 48 16.47 -7.41 -3.47
CA TRP A 48 16.45 -8.86 -3.76
C TRP A 48 16.24 -9.16 -5.25
N LEU A 49 15.92 -8.17 -6.08
CA LEU A 49 15.91 -8.30 -7.53
C LEU A 49 17.33 -8.12 -8.11
N PRO A 50 17.60 -8.64 -9.32
CA PRO A 50 18.91 -8.46 -9.97
C PRO A 50 19.30 -6.99 -10.14
N ASN A 51 18.34 -6.17 -10.55
CA ASN A 51 18.48 -4.72 -10.71
C ASN A 51 17.09 -4.08 -10.88
N ASP A 52 17.04 -2.76 -10.93
CA ASP A 52 15.77 -2.01 -11.04
C ASP A 52 15.09 -2.17 -12.41
N ASP A 53 15.78 -2.62 -13.45
CA ASP A 53 15.18 -2.89 -14.75
C ASP A 53 14.18 -4.06 -14.70
N ALA A 54 14.25 -4.88 -13.66
CA ALA A 54 13.27 -5.95 -13.41
C ALA A 54 11.93 -5.44 -12.88
N ILE A 55 11.81 -4.15 -12.56
CA ILE A 55 10.61 -3.53 -12.01
C ILE A 55 9.83 -2.87 -13.13
N GLY A 56 8.64 -3.37 -13.42
CA GLY A 56 7.68 -2.74 -14.33
C GLY A 56 6.80 -1.72 -13.62
N THR A 57 5.90 -1.10 -14.36
CA THR A 57 5.00 -0.06 -13.85
C THR A 57 3.55 -0.49 -14.01
N LEU A 58 2.75 -0.29 -12.95
CA LEU A 58 1.30 -0.36 -13.00
C LEU A 58 0.73 1.05 -13.18
N ASP A 59 -0.47 1.15 -13.77
CA ASP A 59 -1.18 2.41 -13.83
C ASP A 59 -1.37 2.98 -12.42
N LEU A 60 -1.23 4.30 -12.28
CA LEU A 60 -1.31 4.98 -10.99
C LEU A 60 -2.65 4.75 -10.28
N GLU A 61 -3.72 4.52 -11.03
CA GLU A 61 -5.06 4.22 -10.50
C GLU A 61 -5.09 3.00 -9.58
N TRP A 62 -4.12 2.09 -9.69
CA TRP A 62 -3.98 0.91 -8.83
C TRP A 62 -3.31 1.21 -7.49
N ASN A 63 -2.81 2.42 -7.29
CA ASN A 63 -2.24 2.86 -6.01
C ASN A 63 -2.52 4.34 -5.79
N TRP A 64 -3.80 4.68 -5.71
CA TRP A 64 -4.26 6.06 -5.61
C TRP A 64 -4.20 6.51 -4.15
N LEU A 65 -3.36 7.50 -3.87
CA LEU A 65 -3.02 7.92 -2.51
C LEU A 65 -4.00 8.97 -1.99
N VAL A 66 -4.83 8.59 -1.05
CA VAL A 66 -5.80 9.51 -0.41
C VAL A 66 -5.04 10.54 0.43
N GLY A 67 -5.42 11.81 0.25
CA GLY A 67 -4.80 12.92 0.96
C GLY A 67 -3.54 13.45 0.30
N GLU A 68 -2.94 12.70 -0.63
CA GLU A 68 -1.80 13.14 -1.44
C GLU A 68 -2.20 13.46 -2.88
N TYR A 69 -3.21 12.76 -3.42
CA TYR A 69 -3.75 12.99 -4.76
C TYR A 69 -5.17 13.51 -4.68
N ASP A 70 -5.59 14.24 -5.72
CA ASP A 70 -6.98 14.70 -5.84
C ASP A 70 -7.94 13.53 -6.04
N TYR A 71 -9.22 13.75 -5.74
CA TYR A 71 -10.24 12.74 -5.95
C TYR A 71 -10.27 12.26 -7.41
N ASN A 72 -10.29 10.95 -7.60
CA ASN A 72 -10.36 10.31 -8.92
C ASN A 72 -11.48 9.25 -8.90
N PRO A 73 -12.56 9.46 -9.68
CA PRO A 73 -13.65 8.47 -9.74
C PRO A 73 -13.24 7.16 -10.41
N ASN A 74 -12.08 7.13 -11.10
CA ASN A 74 -11.56 5.96 -11.79
C ASN A 74 -10.50 5.21 -10.98
N ALA A 75 -10.23 5.62 -9.75
CA ALA A 75 -9.29 4.91 -8.88
C ALA A 75 -9.72 3.45 -8.70
N LYS A 76 -8.78 2.54 -8.86
CA LYS A 76 -9.02 1.08 -8.81
C LYS A 76 -8.59 0.49 -7.48
N ASN A 77 -7.55 1.03 -6.88
CA ASN A 77 -7.10 0.65 -5.55
C ASN A 77 -6.73 1.90 -4.79
N VAL A 78 -7.45 2.17 -3.72
CA VAL A 78 -7.32 3.39 -2.92
C VAL A 78 -6.50 3.10 -1.68
N HIS A 79 -5.47 3.91 -1.46
CA HIS A 79 -4.51 3.71 -0.39
C HIS A 79 -4.48 4.92 0.55
N TRP A 80 -4.88 4.73 1.81
CA TRP A 80 -4.79 5.75 2.86
C TRP A 80 -3.40 5.73 3.48
N THR A 81 -2.49 6.56 2.97
CA THR A 81 -1.11 6.61 3.44
C THR A 81 -0.95 7.33 4.79
N LEU A 82 -1.89 8.22 5.11
CA LEU A 82 -1.84 9.04 6.32
C LEU A 82 -2.61 8.41 7.47
N GLY A 83 -3.63 7.65 7.18
CA GLY A 83 -4.49 6.99 8.13
C GLY A 83 -5.86 6.68 7.53
N GLY A 84 -6.44 5.55 7.87
CA GLY A 84 -7.71 5.10 7.31
C GLY A 84 -8.91 5.89 7.87
N PRO A 85 -10.08 5.79 7.21
CA PRO A 85 -11.27 6.56 7.58
C PRO A 85 -11.88 6.15 8.93
N TYR A 86 -11.44 5.06 9.51
CA TYR A 86 -11.81 4.64 10.86
C TYR A 86 -11.18 5.51 11.96
N PHE A 87 -10.20 6.35 11.62
CA PHE A 87 -9.72 7.40 12.53
C PHE A 87 -10.57 8.65 12.36
N GLU A 88 -10.88 9.32 13.45
CA GLU A 88 -11.72 10.53 13.44
C GLU A 88 -11.20 11.60 12.49
N ASP A 89 -9.87 11.80 12.47
CA ASP A 89 -9.22 12.81 11.63
C ASP A 89 -9.42 12.57 10.13
N TYR A 90 -9.69 11.34 9.72
CA TYR A 90 -9.80 10.92 8.31
C TYR A 90 -11.18 10.38 7.96
N ALA A 91 -12.15 10.50 8.87
CA ALA A 91 -13.51 9.95 8.69
C ALA A 91 -14.26 10.55 7.50
N ARG A 92 -13.85 11.71 7.02
CA ARG A 92 -14.44 12.42 5.87
C ARG A 92 -13.49 12.54 4.69
N SER A 93 -12.42 11.73 4.67
CA SER A 93 -11.50 11.69 3.54
C SER A 93 -12.21 11.19 2.27
N ASP A 94 -11.61 11.43 1.11
CA ASP A 94 -12.08 10.86 -0.14
C ASP A 94 -12.22 9.33 -0.01
N TYR A 95 -13.24 8.74 -0.62
CA TYR A 95 -13.56 7.31 -0.60
C TYR A 95 -13.94 6.75 0.78
N ALA A 96 -14.07 7.56 1.82
CA ALA A 96 -14.45 7.09 3.16
C ALA A 96 -15.82 6.42 3.16
N ASP A 97 -16.80 6.97 2.42
CA ASP A 97 -18.14 6.41 2.34
C ASP A 97 -18.11 5.00 1.74
N GLU A 98 -17.36 4.80 0.67
CA GLU A 98 -17.19 3.49 0.04
C GLU A 98 -16.52 2.50 0.98
N TRP A 99 -15.51 2.94 1.74
CA TRP A 99 -14.84 2.10 2.74
C TRP A 99 -15.82 1.65 3.82
N PHE A 100 -16.63 2.58 4.36
CA PHE A 100 -17.60 2.24 5.39
C PHE A 100 -18.73 1.36 4.85
N ASP A 101 -19.16 1.54 3.62
CA ASP A 101 -20.16 0.67 3.00
C ASP A 101 -19.67 -0.77 2.95
N ILE A 102 -18.43 -1.00 2.52
CA ILE A 102 -17.83 -2.33 2.51
C ILE A 102 -17.65 -2.87 3.93
N TYR A 103 -17.21 -2.05 4.85
CA TYR A 103 -17.05 -2.44 6.26
C TYR A 103 -18.36 -2.92 6.86
N TYR A 104 -19.44 -2.15 6.72
CA TYR A 104 -20.74 -2.50 7.26
C TYR A 104 -21.35 -3.72 6.57
N ASP A 105 -21.17 -3.89 5.28
CA ASP A 105 -21.61 -5.09 4.58
C ASP A 105 -20.85 -6.33 5.06
N THR A 106 -19.57 -6.20 5.34
CA THR A 106 -18.75 -7.30 5.85
C THR A 106 -19.21 -7.76 7.22
N ILE A 107 -19.48 -6.84 8.15
CA ILE A 107 -19.94 -7.21 9.49
C ILE A 107 -21.37 -7.74 9.51
N ARG A 108 -22.23 -7.34 8.56
CA ARG A 108 -23.60 -7.87 8.45
C ARG A 108 -23.64 -9.36 8.12
N ILE A 109 -22.69 -9.85 7.38
CA ILE A 109 -22.60 -11.26 7.00
C ILE A 109 -22.52 -12.13 8.23
N ASP A 110 -21.83 -11.68 9.28
CA ASP A 110 -21.62 -12.40 10.52
C ASP A 110 -22.84 -12.41 11.44
N LEU A 111 -23.83 -11.57 11.17
CA LEU A 111 -25.06 -11.43 11.96
C LEU A 111 -26.22 -12.29 11.45
N LYS A 112 -26.02 -13.02 10.40
CA LYS A 112 -27.06 -13.90 9.83
C LYS A 112 -27.09 -15.27 10.57
#